data_63f7a700862fa46e36471a6c0292730a
#
_entry.id   63f7a700862fa46e36471a6c0292730a
#
_cell.length_a   1.000
_cell.length_b   1.000
_cell.length_c   1.000
_cell.angle_alpha   90.00
_cell.angle_beta   90.00
_cell.angle_gamma   90.00
#
_symmetry.space_group_name_H-M   'P 1'
#
loop_
_entity.id
_entity.type
_entity.pdbx_description
1 polymer ?
#
loop_
_entity_poly.entity_id
_entity_poly.type
_entity_poly.pdbx_seq_one_letter_code
_entity_poly.pdbx_strand_id
1 'polypeptide(L)'
;IKNIDSISFSPSQVFEIEQKSFKEPYFKHIESIIDFEKIREYFTREDDDGEIIYDGLYSASIGYFDELLKRNNISFESLHMNHDPDFGGGMPEPKAKYLHELIELITHRTSAIGLSNDGDGDRFGVINEKAEYVTPNEIIALLLGHLIKNKGFSGKLVKTVGASRMLDIIAKQYDIDIVETPVGFKWVGAAMREYDTIIGGEESGGLSIKGHIPEKDGIIADLLVLEMLAYEDKPLWELQEELKQKAGCVFINERIDVKLQDQQQLDILMKKYCELEKVASFGIKEKDTKDGVKYYLDDERTWVLIRPSGTEPLLRIYFESDEKAKIEELKAFFC
;
A
#
# COMPACT_ATOMS: atom_id res chain seq x y z
N ILE A 1 12.71 13.09 27.22
CA ILE A 1 13.90 13.83 27.73
C ILE A 1 13.35 14.90 28.66
N LYS A 2 13.58 14.75 29.99
CA LYS A 2 12.96 15.64 31.00
C LYS A 2 13.65 17.01 31.13
N ASN A 3 14.81 17.21 30.51
CA ASN A 3 15.51 18.49 30.56
C ASN A 3 16.53 18.59 29.41
N ILE A 4 16.19 19.28 28.34
CA ILE A 4 17.06 19.52 27.18
C ILE A 4 18.24 20.45 27.58
N ASP A 5 18.04 21.33 28.58
CA ASP A 5 19.05 22.29 29.02
C ASP A 5 20.22 21.63 29.74
N SER A 6 20.14 20.36 30.10
CA SER A 6 21.20 19.60 30.74
C SER A 6 22.16 18.89 29.77
N ILE A 7 21.91 18.97 28.45
CA ILE A 7 22.78 18.38 27.45
C ILE A 7 23.91 19.36 27.15
N SER A 8 25.11 19.09 27.66
CA SER A 8 26.30 19.85 27.28
C SER A 8 26.95 19.24 26.04
N PHE A 9 27.03 20.00 24.98
CA PHE A 9 27.83 19.63 23.82
C PHE A 9 29.28 20.04 24.06
N SER A 10 30.20 19.09 24.01
CA SER A 10 31.63 19.41 24.02
C SER A 10 32.04 19.92 22.64
N PRO A 11 32.51 21.18 22.50
CA PRO A 11 32.92 21.73 21.23
C PRO A 11 34.22 21.16 20.67
N SER A 12 34.87 20.23 21.37
CA SER A 12 36.22 19.76 21.03
C SER A 12 36.30 18.56 20.08
N GLN A 13 35.18 18.04 19.57
CA GLN A 13 35.19 17.04 18.51
C GLN A 13 34.50 17.58 17.27
N VAL A 14 35.29 18.16 16.38
CA VAL A 14 34.85 18.43 15.00
C VAL A 14 34.90 17.11 14.27
N PHE A 15 33.73 16.49 14.09
CA PHE A 15 33.61 15.37 13.17
C PHE A 15 33.53 15.94 11.74
N GLU A 16 34.38 15.49 10.86
CA GLU A 16 34.16 15.69 9.42
C GLU A 16 32.90 14.93 9.03
N ILE A 17 31.83 15.65 8.71
CA ILE A 17 30.58 15.07 8.22
C ILE A 17 30.70 15.02 6.69
N GLU A 18 30.87 13.84 6.14
CA GLU A 18 30.78 13.62 4.69
C GLU A 18 29.30 13.65 4.28
N GLN A 19 28.93 14.59 3.42
CA GLN A 19 27.65 14.59 2.75
C GLN A 19 27.71 13.67 1.54
N LYS A 20 26.93 12.57 1.55
CA LYS A 20 26.86 11.60 0.46
C LYS A 20 25.45 11.52 -0.09
N SER A 21 25.28 11.74 -1.38
CA SER A 21 24.02 11.50 -2.07
C SER A 21 23.90 10.01 -2.44
N PHE A 22 22.76 9.39 -2.12
CA PHE A 22 22.42 8.04 -2.54
C PHE A 22 21.50 8.00 -3.77
N LYS A 23 21.18 9.15 -4.36
CA LYS A 23 20.22 9.29 -5.46
C LYS A 23 20.65 8.49 -6.70
N GLU A 24 21.87 8.67 -7.18
CA GLU A 24 22.38 7.93 -8.35
C GLU A 24 22.50 6.40 -8.12
N PRO A 25 23.00 5.91 -6.97
CA PRO A 25 22.92 4.49 -6.66
C PRO A 25 21.49 3.95 -6.66
N TYR A 26 20.51 4.70 -6.11
CA TYR A 26 19.11 4.33 -6.12
C TYR A 26 18.56 4.25 -7.55
N PHE A 27 18.77 5.27 -8.37
CA PHE A 27 18.31 5.26 -9.76
C PHE A 27 18.85 4.08 -10.55
N LYS A 28 20.16 3.81 -10.47
CA LYS A 28 20.76 2.65 -11.14
C LYS A 28 20.17 1.32 -10.67
N HIS A 29 19.84 1.23 -9.38
CA HIS A 29 19.19 0.05 -8.85
C HIS A 29 17.77 -0.11 -9.40
N ILE A 30 16.94 0.94 -9.39
CA ILE A 30 15.60 0.92 -9.96
C ILE A 30 15.64 0.62 -11.47
N GLU A 31 16.54 1.27 -12.21
CA GLU A 31 16.74 1.03 -13.65
C GLU A 31 17.20 -0.42 -13.96
N SER A 32 17.78 -1.14 -12.99
CA SER A 32 18.13 -2.56 -13.14
C SER A 32 16.96 -3.52 -12.87
N ILE A 33 15.90 -3.06 -12.23
CA ILE A 33 14.72 -3.86 -11.84
C ILE A 33 13.57 -3.62 -12.79
N ILE A 34 13.31 -2.37 -13.17
CA ILE A 34 12.17 -1.91 -13.97
C ILE A 34 12.54 -1.89 -15.46
N ASP A 35 11.66 -2.40 -16.30
CA ASP A 35 11.78 -2.34 -17.76
C ASP A 35 11.22 -1.02 -18.30
N PHE A 36 12.02 0.04 -18.21
CA PHE A 36 11.66 1.36 -18.68
C PHE A 36 11.48 1.42 -20.22
N GLU A 37 12.13 0.54 -20.97
CA GLU A 37 11.95 0.49 -22.42
C GLU A 37 10.53 0.06 -22.76
N LYS A 38 10.02 -0.98 -22.07
CA LYS A 38 8.67 -1.47 -22.24
C LYS A 38 7.62 -0.42 -21.84
N ILE A 39 7.84 0.28 -20.71
CA ILE A 39 6.97 1.39 -20.27
C ILE A 39 6.93 2.49 -21.34
N ARG A 40 8.11 2.93 -21.80
CA ARG A 40 8.19 3.97 -22.84
C ARG A 40 7.45 3.56 -24.12
N GLU A 41 7.67 2.33 -24.62
CA GLU A 41 6.98 1.82 -25.80
C GLU A 41 5.47 1.87 -25.63
N TYR A 42 4.94 1.49 -24.48
CA TYR A 42 3.51 1.48 -24.20
C TYR A 42 2.91 2.89 -24.17
N PHE A 43 3.51 3.83 -23.46
CA PHE A 43 3.01 5.19 -23.28
C PHE A 43 3.39 6.19 -24.41
N THR A 44 4.01 5.74 -25.50
CA THR A 44 4.33 6.57 -26.68
C THR A 44 3.68 6.07 -27.97
N ARG A 45 2.72 5.17 -27.89
CA ARG A 45 1.99 4.65 -29.07
C ARG A 45 1.13 5.74 -29.67
N GLU A 46 1.12 5.83 -31.01
CA GLU A 46 0.32 6.82 -31.75
C GLU A 46 -1.20 6.60 -31.64
N ASP A 47 -1.61 5.38 -31.34
CA ASP A 47 -3.02 4.96 -31.30
C ASP A 47 -3.62 4.95 -29.88
N ASP A 48 -2.83 5.21 -28.83
CA ASP A 48 -3.27 5.20 -27.44
C ASP A 48 -2.81 6.47 -26.73
N ASP A 49 -3.75 7.33 -26.35
CA ASP A 49 -3.52 8.55 -25.58
C ASP A 49 -3.22 8.27 -24.09
N GLY A 50 -2.60 7.11 -23.79
CA GLY A 50 -2.23 6.75 -22.42
C GLY A 50 -1.36 7.82 -21.77
N GLU A 51 -1.91 8.53 -20.79
CA GLU A 51 -1.23 9.59 -20.08
C GLU A 51 -0.86 9.12 -18.65
N ILE A 52 0.34 9.48 -18.20
CA ILE A 52 0.73 9.33 -16.82
C ILE A 52 0.54 10.67 -16.13
N ILE A 53 -0.24 10.70 -15.04
CA ILE A 53 -0.39 11.89 -14.20
C ILE A 53 0.15 11.54 -12.80
N TYR A 54 1.16 12.29 -12.37
CA TYR A 54 1.80 12.06 -11.08
C TYR A 54 1.50 13.19 -10.09
N ASP A 55 0.88 12.86 -8.98
CA ASP A 55 0.70 13.79 -7.86
C ASP A 55 1.79 13.57 -6.81
N GLY A 56 2.73 14.50 -6.74
CA GLY A 56 3.82 14.44 -5.79
C GLY A 56 3.42 14.65 -4.33
N LEU A 57 2.20 15.10 -4.03
CA LEU A 57 1.68 15.43 -2.68
C LEU A 57 2.69 16.21 -1.82
N TYR A 58 3.48 17.09 -2.44
CA TYR A 58 4.56 17.87 -1.77
C TYR A 58 5.62 17.00 -1.06
N SER A 59 5.74 15.73 -1.40
CA SER A 59 6.43 14.66 -0.69
C SER A 59 7.94 14.59 -0.97
N ALA A 60 8.61 13.68 -0.26
CA ALA A 60 10.03 13.38 -0.46
C ALA A 60 10.31 12.60 -1.76
N SER A 61 9.31 12.05 -2.44
CA SER A 61 9.44 11.38 -3.73
C SER A 61 9.69 12.32 -4.90
N ILE A 62 9.41 13.64 -4.72
CA ILE A 62 9.69 14.70 -5.71
C ILE A 62 11.19 14.75 -6.02
N GLY A 63 11.51 14.71 -7.30
CA GLY A 63 12.88 14.64 -7.79
C GLY A 63 13.43 13.21 -7.83
N TYR A 64 12.61 12.19 -7.54
CA TYR A 64 12.96 10.77 -7.70
C TYR A 64 12.08 10.10 -8.75
N PHE A 65 10.79 9.96 -8.51
CA PHE A 65 9.86 9.34 -9.47
C PHE A 65 9.86 10.09 -10.81
N ASP A 66 9.63 11.40 -10.76
CA ASP A 66 9.59 12.26 -11.94
C ASP A 66 10.93 12.29 -12.70
N GLU A 67 12.07 12.23 -11.98
CA GLU A 67 13.38 12.19 -12.61
C GLU A 67 13.65 10.84 -13.27
N LEU A 68 13.21 9.71 -12.67
CA LEU A 68 13.31 8.39 -13.30
C LEU A 68 12.52 8.34 -14.62
N LEU A 69 11.31 8.90 -14.68
CA LEU A 69 10.54 8.99 -15.92
C LEU A 69 11.26 9.87 -16.97
N LYS A 70 11.73 11.05 -16.59
CA LYS A 70 12.46 11.98 -17.47
C LYS A 70 13.73 11.34 -18.03
N ARG A 71 14.52 10.68 -17.20
CA ARG A 71 15.77 9.97 -17.60
C ARG A 71 15.52 8.90 -18.65
N ASN A 72 14.35 8.28 -18.58
CA ASN A 72 13.96 7.19 -19.49
C ASN A 72 13.07 7.67 -20.65
N ASN A 73 12.96 9.01 -20.87
CA ASN A 73 12.18 9.63 -21.93
C ASN A 73 10.69 9.22 -21.92
N ILE A 74 10.10 9.13 -20.73
CA ILE A 74 8.68 8.87 -20.53
C ILE A 74 8.00 10.20 -20.19
N SER A 75 6.99 10.58 -20.96
CA SER A 75 6.20 11.80 -20.75
C SER A 75 5.20 11.61 -19.62
N PHE A 76 4.97 12.64 -18.84
CA PHE A 76 3.96 12.66 -17.77
C PHE A 76 3.51 14.09 -17.48
N GLU A 77 2.32 14.25 -16.94
CA GLU A 77 1.83 15.46 -16.30
C GLU A 77 2.01 15.33 -14.78
N SER A 78 2.11 16.44 -14.06
CA SER A 78 2.34 16.38 -12.62
C SER A 78 1.61 17.45 -11.83
N LEU A 79 1.21 17.10 -10.59
CA LEU A 79 0.60 17.97 -9.60
C LEU A 79 1.47 18.05 -8.35
N HIS A 80 1.39 19.16 -7.60
CA HIS A 80 1.96 19.32 -6.26
C HIS A 80 3.46 18.97 -6.16
N MET A 81 4.26 19.42 -7.17
CA MET A 81 5.69 19.12 -7.31
C MET A 81 6.62 20.10 -6.57
N ASN A 82 6.11 20.98 -5.74
CA ASN A 82 6.92 21.83 -4.88
C ASN A 82 7.01 21.29 -3.46
N HIS A 83 8.13 21.51 -2.79
CA HIS A 83 8.24 21.20 -1.38
C HIS A 83 7.42 22.19 -0.55
N ASP A 84 6.48 21.68 0.24
CA ASP A 84 5.69 22.44 1.19
C ASP A 84 5.70 21.71 2.54
N PRO A 85 6.23 22.32 3.62
CA PRO A 85 6.26 21.70 4.95
C PRO A 85 4.88 21.40 5.53
N ASP A 86 3.85 22.12 5.08
CA ASP A 86 2.44 21.92 5.50
C ASP A 86 1.67 21.03 4.53
N PHE A 87 2.32 20.46 3.50
CA PHE A 87 1.72 19.57 2.50
C PHE A 87 0.42 20.16 1.89
N GLY A 88 0.45 21.44 1.52
CA GLY A 88 -0.73 22.14 1.00
C GLY A 88 -1.86 22.30 2.02
N GLY A 89 -1.58 22.12 3.32
CA GLY A 89 -2.58 22.13 4.40
C GLY A 89 -3.38 20.83 4.51
N GLY A 90 -3.02 19.79 3.77
CA GLY A 90 -3.67 18.48 3.75
C GLY A 90 -2.86 17.40 4.48
N MET A 91 -3.40 16.17 4.44
CA MET A 91 -2.65 14.99 4.87
C MET A 91 -1.92 14.41 3.66
N PRO A 92 -0.60 14.21 3.71
CA PRO A 92 0.16 13.63 2.60
C PRO A 92 0.00 12.10 2.58
N GLU A 93 -1.23 11.63 2.44
CA GLU A 93 -1.60 10.22 2.29
C GLU A 93 -2.20 9.99 0.90
N PRO A 94 -1.72 9.04 0.09
CA PRO A 94 -2.17 8.79 -1.27
C PRO A 94 -3.48 7.96 -1.27
N LYS A 95 -4.53 8.50 -0.65
CA LYS A 95 -5.88 7.92 -0.57
C LYS A 95 -6.87 8.76 -1.34
N ALA A 96 -7.93 8.14 -1.86
CA ALA A 96 -8.96 8.79 -2.68
C ALA A 96 -9.42 10.15 -2.12
N LYS A 97 -9.64 10.26 -0.81
CA LYS A 97 -10.12 11.50 -0.16
C LYS A 97 -9.12 12.67 -0.20
N TYR A 98 -7.85 12.41 -0.48
CA TYR A 98 -6.80 13.43 -0.58
C TYR A 98 -6.30 13.61 -2.01
N LEU A 99 -6.69 12.75 -2.94
CA LEU A 99 -6.32 12.77 -4.36
C LEU A 99 -7.44 13.36 -5.24
N HIS A 100 -8.28 14.25 -4.68
CA HIS A 100 -9.45 14.77 -5.41
C HIS A 100 -9.07 15.55 -6.67
N GLU A 101 -7.98 16.32 -6.65
CA GLU A 101 -7.49 17.06 -7.83
C GLU A 101 -6.96 16.12 -8.92
N LEU A 102 -6.23 15.06 -8.52
CA LEU A 102 -5.77 14.01 -9.43
C LEU A 102 -6.97 13.27 -10.06
N ILE A 103 -7.96 12.90 -9.25
CA ILE A 103 -9.19 12.24 -9.72
C ILE A 103 -9.97 13.14 -10.68
N GLU A 104 -10.12 14.42 -10.35
CA GLU A 104 -10.79 15.40 -11.21
C GLU A 104 -10.07 15.53 -12.55
N LEU A 105 -8.73 15.62 -12.54
CA LEU A 105 -7.94 15.74 -13.76
C LEU A 105 -8.10 14.50 -14.66
N ILE A 106 -8.05 13.29 -14.10
CA ILE A 106 -8.25 12.05 -14.82
C ILE A 106 -9.68 11.95 -15.41
N THR A 107 -10.70 12.43 -14.68
CA THR A 107 -12.10 12.40 -15.15
C THR A 107 -12.26 13.14 -16.49
N HIS A 108 -11.39 14.10 -16.81
CA HIS A 108 -11.40 14.87 -18.04
C HIS A 108 -10.46 14.32 -19.13
N ARG A 109 -9.85 13.15 -18.92
CA ARG A 109 -8.93 12.48 -19.85
C ARG A 109 -9.57 11.20 -20.40
N THR A 110 -9.07 10.74 -21.53
CA THR A 110 -9.59 9.53 -22.19
C THR A 110 -8.96 8.26 -21.64
N SER A 111 -7.67 8.30 -21.29
CA SER A 111 -6.88 7.10 -20.96
C SER A 111 -5.73 7.44 -20.01
N ALA A 112 -5.98 8.24 -18.95
CA ALA A 112 -4.95 8.64 -18.02
C ALA A 112 -4.92 7.76 -16.77
N ILE A 113 -3.71 7.36 -16.34
CA ILE A 113 -3.48 6.72 -15.05
C ILE A 113 -2.90 7.73 -14.05
N GLY A 114 -3.43 7.76 -12.84
CA GLY A 114 -2.93 8.60 -11.76
C GLY A 114 -2.08 7.83 -10.76
N LEU A 115 -0.93 8.39 -10.43
CA LEU A 115 0.02 7.83 -9.46
C LEU A 115 0.37 8.88 -8.41
N SER A 116 0.64 8.44 -7.18
CA SER A 116 0.99 9.35 -6.09
C SER A 116 1.75 8.63 -4.98
N ASN A 117 2.60 9.37 -4.26
CA ASN A 117 3.29 8.86 -3.07
C ASN A 117 2.94 9.68 -1.83
N ASP A 118 3.07 9.08 -0.64
CA ASP A 118 2.86 9.78 0.64
C ASP A 118 4.04 10.69 1.02
N GLY A 119 3.92 11.38 2.16
CA GLY A 119 4.85 12.43 2.56
C GLY A 119 6.31 12.03 2.64
N ASP A 120 6.63 10.80 3.05
CA ASP A 120 7.99 10.22 3.07
C ASP A 120 8.30 9.31 1.87
N GLY A 121 7.34 9.14 0.94
CA GLY A 121 7.52 8.46 -0.34
C GLY A 121 7.53 6.93 -0.23
N ASP A 122 7.12 6.38 0.91
CA ASP A 122 7.20 4.95 1.16
C ASP A 122 5.90 4.19 0.82
N ARG A 123 4.78 4.90 0.60
CA ARG A 123 3.50 4.36 0.16
C ARG A 123 3.10 4.92 -1.19
N PHE A 124 2.26 4.17 -1.89
CA PHE A 124 1.73 4.53 -3.20
C PHE A 124 0.21 4.69 -3.19
N GLY A 125 -0.31 5.42 -4.17
CA GLY A 125 -1.72 5.52 -4.48
C GLY A 125 -1.95 5.55 -5.98
N VAL A 126 -2.92 4.79 -6.43
CA VAL A 126 -3.21 4.62 -7.86
C VAL A 126 -4.66 4.95 -8.15
N ILE A 127 -4.88 5.73 -9.20
CA ILE A 127 -6.19 6.04 -9.78
C ILE A 127 -6.21 5.46 -11.19
N ASN A 128 -7.21 4.62 -11.50
CA ASN A 128 -7.34 4.02 -12.84
C ASN A 128 -7.90 5.02 -13.87
N GLU A 129 -7.99 4.61 -15.11
CA GLU A 129 -8.41 5.43 -16.25
C GLU A 129 -9.92 5.80 -16.20
N LYS A 130 -10.68 5.22 -15.28
CA LYS A 130 -12.07 5.59 -14.94
C LYS A 130 -12.17 6.57 -13.77
N ALA A 131 -11.04 7.15 -13.34
CA ALA A 131 -10.95 8.02 -12.17
C ALA A 131 -11.35 7.32 -10.85
N GLU A 132 -11.17 6.00 -10.75
CA GLU A 132 -11.46 5.20 -9.58
C GLU A 132 -10.17 4.87 -8.82
N TYR A 133 -10.22 5.00 -7.50
CA TYR A 133 -9.10 4.61 -6.63
C TYR A 133 -8.93 3.09 -6.60
N VAL A 134 -7.72 2.63 -6.89
CA VAL A 134 -7.35 1.22 -6.82
C VAL A 134 -6.74 0.93 -5.47
N THR A 135 -7.30 -0.01 -4.73
CA THR A 135 -6.82 -0.32 -3.38
C THR A 135 -5.43 -0.96 -3.39
N PRO A 136 -4.60 -0.74 -2.36
CA PRO A 136 -3.30 -1.40 -2.27
C PRO A 136 -3.38 -2.93 -2.33
N ASN A 137 -4.44 -3.54 -1.79
CA ASN A 137 -4.66 -4.98 -1.89
C ASN A 137 -4.83 -5.44 -3.35
N GLU A 138 -5.57 -4.67 -4.18
CA GLU A 138 -5.74 -4.96 -5.60
C GLU A 138 -4.42 -4.82 -6.35
N ILE A 139 -3.67 -3.75 -6.08
CA ILE A 139 -2.35 -3.54 -6.70
C ILE A 139 -1.39 -4.68 -6.35
N ILE A 140 -1.28 -5.07 -5.07
CA ILE A 140 -0.41 -6.18 -4.65
C ILE A 140 -0.81 -7.48 -5.35
N ALA A 141 -2.12 -7.75 -5.47
CA ALA A 141 -2.63 -8.94 -6.16
C ALA A 141 -2.29 -8.95 -7.67
N LEU A 142 -2.45 -7.82 -8.33
CA LEU A 142 -2.11 -7.64 -9.75
C LEU A 142 -0.61 -7.75 -9.97
N LEU A 143 0.20 -7.08 -9.14
CA LEU A 143 1.66 -7.13 -9.21
C LEU A 143 2.21 -8.52 -8.91
N LEU A 144 1.61 -9.29 -8.00
CA LEU A 144 1.97 -10.70 -7.79
C LEU A 144 1.86 -11.48 -9.10
N GLY A 145 0.77 -11.32 -9.84
CA GLY A 145 0.57 -11.95 -11.14
C GLY A 145 1.59 -11.51 -12.18
N HIS A 146 1.87 -10.21 -12.27
CA HIS A 146 2.88 -9.64 -13.16
C HIS A 146 4.28 -10.17 -12.86
N LEU A 147 4.70 -10.14 -11.59
CA LEU A 147 6.03 -10.61 -11.17
C LEU A 147 6.25 -12.10 -11.48
N ILE A 148 5.22 -12.92 -11.34
CA ILE A 148 5.30 -14.35 -11.68
C ILE A 148 5.36 -14.55 -13.19
N LYS A 149 4.41 -13.99 -13.94
CA LYS A 149 4.24 -14.27 -15.36
C LYS A 149 5.28 -13.57 -16.23
N ASN A 150 5.50 -12.28 -15.97
CA ASN A 150 6.29 -11.42 -16.86
C ASN A 150 7.76 -11.30 -16.43
N LYS A 151 8.03 -11.40 -15.12
CA LYS A 151 9.40 -11.35 -14.57
C LYS A 151 9.95 -12.72 -14.15
N GLY A 152 9.12 -13.77 -14.18
CA GLY A 152 9.54 -15.14 -13.85
C GLY A 152 9.93 -15.34 -12.39
N PHE A 153 9.41 -14.50 -11.47
CA PHE A 153 9.70 -14.62 -10.05
C PHE A 153 9.01 -15.85 -9.45
N SER A 154 9.69 -16.49 -8.53
CA SER A 154 9.19 -17.60 -7.71
C SER A 154 9.45 -17.30 -6.23
N GLY A 155 8.70 -17.91 -5.34
CA GLY A 155 8.83 -17.71 -3.89
C GLY A 155 7.46 -17.56 -3.23
N LYS A 156 7.40 -16.79 -2.14
CA LYS A 156 6.19 -16.60 -1.33
C LYS A 156 5.63 -15.19 -1.47
N LEU A 157 4.35 -15.04 -1.15
CA LEU A 157 3.73 -13.75 -0.85
C LEU A 157 3.85 -13.50 0.66
N VAL A 158 4.34 -12.31 1.04
CA VAL A 158 4.30 -11.86 2.43
C VAL A 158 3.24 -10.77 2.58
N LYS A 159 2.31 -10.94 3.52
CA LYS A 159 1.25 -9.96 3.79
C LYS A 159 1.03 -9.79 5.29
N THR A 160 0.40 -8.68 5.68
CA THR A 160 -0.04 -8.48 7.07
C THR A 160 -1.37 -9.16 7.36
N VAL A 161 -1.67 -9.41 8.64
CA VAL A 161 -3.00 -9.91 9.08
C VAL A 161 -4.14 -8.96 8.71
N GLY A 162 -3.85 -7.66 8.46
CA GLY A 162 -4.84 -6.66 8.01
C GLY A 162 -5.11 -6.67 6.51
N ALA A 163 -4.30 -7.38 5.73
CA ALA A 163 -4.47 -7.44 4.29
C ALA A 163 -5.65 -8.33 3.86
N SER A 164 -6.17 -8.06 2.66
CA SER A 164 -7.37 -8.72 2.13
C SER A 164 -7.19 -10.23 1.91
N ARG A 165 -8.28 -10.98 2.09
CA ARG A 165 -8.40 -12.39 1.66
C ARG A 165 -8.33 -12.56 0.14
N MET A 166 -8.58 -11.52 -0.62
CA MET A 166 -8.35 -11.56 -2.06
C MET A 166 -6.93 -12.03 -2.38
N LEU A 167 -5.93 -11.59 -1.61
CA LEU A 167 -4.54 -12.03 -1.77
C LEU A 167 -4.36 -13.55 -1.56
N ASP A 168 -5.10 -14.14 -0.62
CA ASP A 168 -5.07 -15.59 -0.38
C ASP A 168 -5.63 -16.36 -1.60
N ILE A 169 -6.73 -15.86 -2.16
CA ILE A 169 -7.37 -16.47 -3.33
C ILE A 169 -6.45 -16.40 -4.55
N ILE A 170 -5.85 -15.24 -4.79
CA ILE A 170 -4.97 -15.04 -5.95
C ILE A 170 -3.66 -15.82 -5.79
N ALA A 171 -3.03 -15.81 -4.62
CA ALA A 171 -1.83 -16.60 -4.35
C ALA A 171 -2.07 -18.11 -4.58
N LYS A 172 -3.22 -18.61 -4.13
CA LYS A 172 -3.63 -20.01 -4.35
C LYS A 172 -3.77 -20.36 -5.84
N GLN A 173 -4.25 -19.45 -6.68
CA GLN A 173 -4.36 -19.68 -8.13
C GLN A 173 -3.00 -19.80 -8.82
N TYR A 174 -1.97 -19.19 -8.25
CA TYR A 174 -0.60 -19.29 -8.73
C TYR A 174 0.22 -20.38 -8.01
N ASP A 175 -0.40 -21.15 -7.11
CA ASP A 175 0.28 -22.14 -6.25
C ASP A 175 1.40 -21.51 -5.40
N ILE A 176 1.15 -20.32 -4.86
CA ILE A 176 2.08 -19.54 -4.06
C ILE A 176 1.72 -19.63 -2.57
N ASP A 177 2.68 -20.02 -1.76
CA ASP A 177 2.60 -19.98 -0.30
C ASP A 177 2.54 -18.54 0.22
N ILE A 178 1.81 -18.36 1.32
CA ILE A 178 1.69 -17.09 2.02
C ILE A 178 2.38 -17.13 3.37
N VAL A 179 3.12 -16.07 3.67
CA VAL A 179 3.61 -15.77 5.02
C VAL A 179 2.81 -14.57 5.56
N GLU A 180 2.00 -14.82 6.57
CA GLU A 180 1.22 -13.77 7.22
C GLU A 180 1.91 -13.24 8.47
N THR A 181 2.10 -11.93 8.56
CA THR A 181 2.81 -11.22 9.64
C THR A 181 1.88 -10.32 10.45
N PRO A 182 2.27 -9.88 11.65
CA PRO A 182 1.64 -8.74 12.30
C PRO A 182 1.67 -7.50 11.39
N VAL A 183 0.79 -6.52 11.65
CA VAL A 183 0.77 -5.23 10.93
C VAL A 183 2.04 -4.44 11.27
N GLY A 184 2.66 -3.90 10.23
CA GLY A 184 3.88 -3.09 10.29
C GLY A 184 4.99 -3.67 9.43
N PHE A 185 5.51 -2.84 8.52
CA PHE A 185 6.45 -3.29 7.48
C PHE A 185 7.75 -3.91 8.04
N LYS A 186 8.14 -3.53 9.26
CA LYS A 186 9.26 -4.18 9.96
C LYS A 186 9.13 -5.71 10.04
N TRP A 187 7.89 -6.22 10.13
CA TRP A 187 7.61 -7.66 10.15
C TRP A 187 7.60 -8.25 8.75
N VAL A 188 7.03 -7.51 7.79
CA VAL A 188 7.05 -7.86 6.37
C VAL A 188 8.50 -7.93 5.88
N GLY A 189 9.30 -6.89 6.12
CA GLY A 189 10.71 -6.85 5.73
C GLY A 189 11.57 -7.90 6.44
N ALA A 190 11.24 -8.28 7.69
CA ALA A 190 11.90 -9.39 8.37
C ALA A 190 11.59 -10.72 7.68
N ALA A 191 10.32 -10.97 7.35
CA ALA A 191 9.90 -12.16 6.63
C ALA A 191 10.51 -12.24 5.22
N MET A 192 10.59 -11.10 4.51
CA MET A 192 11.24 -11.03 3.19
C MET A 192 12.74 -11.37 3.23
N ARG A 193 13.41 -11.14 4.36
CA ARG A 193 14.81 -11.56 4.55
C ARG A 193 14.95 -13.05 4.91
N GLU A 194 13.93 -13.61 5.55
CA GLU A 194 13.93 -15.00 6.02
C GLU A 194 13.50 -15.98 4.93
N TYR A 195 12.52 -15.57 4.10
CA TYR A 195 11.93 -16.42 3.07
C TYR A 195 12.28 -15.92 1.66
N ASP A 196 12.34 -16.83 0.71
CA ASP A 196 12.36 -16.47 -0.71
C ASP A 196 10.98 -15.87 -1.07
N THR A 197 10.94 -14.55 -1.26
CA THR A 197 9.69 -13.77 -1.35
C THR A 197 9.58 -13.09 -2.71
N ILE A 198 8.44 -13.23 -3.39
CA ILE A 198 8.13 -12.50 -4.63
C ILE A 198 7.83 -11.04 -4.33
N ILE A 199 6.87 -10.82 -3.42
CA ILE A 199 6.37 -9.51 -3.02
C ILE A 199 5.95 -9.54 -1.55
N GLY A 200 6.25 -8.49 -0.83
CA GLY A 200 5.73 -8.23 0.52
C GLY A 200 4.95 -6.94 0.55
N GLY A 201 3.76 -6.93 1.17
CA GLY A 201 2.94 -5.73 1.16
C GLY A 201 1.94 -5.60 2.31
N GLU A 202 1.45 -4.37 2.50
CA GLU A 202 0.48 -3.98 3.50
C GLU A 202 -0.75 -3.34 2.86
N GLU A 203 -1.88 -3.47 3.53
CA GLU A 203 -3.15 -2.80 3.17
C GLU A 203 -3.04 -1.25 3.18
N SER A 204 -2.01 -0.72 3.80
CA SER A 204 -1.74 0.71 3.92
C SER A 204 -1.10 1.34 2.68
N GLY A 205 -0.63 0.54 1.72
CA GLY A 205 0.00 0.99 0.49
C GLY A 205 1.53 0.92 0.51
N GLY A 206 2.12 0.21 1.46
CA GLY A 206 3.55 -0.09 1.45
C GLY A 206 3.81 -1.45 0.80
N LEU A 207 4.78 -1.55 -0.09
CA LEU A 207 5.24 -2.81 -0.66
C LEU A 207 6.74 -2.82 -0.96
N SER A 208 7.29 -4.02 -1.11
CA SER A 208 8.61 -4.28 -1.67
C SER A 208 8.61 -5.61 -2.40
N ILE A 209 9.60 -5.83 -3.26
CA ILE A 209 9.68 -7.01 -4.13
C ILE A 209 11.03 -7.73 -4.01
N LYS A 210 11.10 -8.94 -4.55
CA LYS A 210 12.34 -9.69 -4.73
C LYS A 210 13.37 -8.86 -5.49
N GLY A 211 14.58 -8.81 -4.97
CA GLY A 211 15.69 -8.05 -5.58
C GLY A 211 15.77 -6.60 -5.17
N HIS A 212 14.77 -6.07 -4.47
CA HIS A 212 14.79 -4.75 -3.86
C HIS A 212 15.11 -4.81 -2.36
N ILE A 213 15.38 -3.65 -1.75
CA ILE A 213 15.55 -3.54 -0.29
C ILE A 213 14.24 -3.97 0.38
N PRO A 214 14.27 -4.82 1.44
CA PRO A 214 13.06 -5.29 2.13
C PRO A 214 12.51 -4.20 3.08
N GLU A 215 12.21 -3.06 2.52
CA GLU A 215 11.54 -1.90 3.12
C GLU A 215 10.59 -1.29 2.09
N LYS A 216 9.57 -0.58 2.55
CA LYS A 216 8.57 0.07 1.70
C LYS A 216 9.21 1.06 0.74
N ASP A 217 8.74 1.03 -0.50
CA ASP A 217 9.14 1.99 -1.51
C ASP A 217 7.95 2.27 -2.44
N GLY A 218 7.33 3.44 -2.29
CA GLY A 218 6.18 3.85 -3.09
C GLY A 218 6.56 4.12 -4.55
N ILE A 219 7.79 4.54 -4.80
CA ILE A 219 8.29 4.85 -6.15
C ILE A 219 8.39 3.57 -6.99
N ILE A 220 8.99 2.51 -6.44
CA ILE A 220 9.06 1.23 -7.16
C ILE A 220 7.67 0.63 -7.36
N ALA A 221 6.74 0.83 -6.42
CA ALA A 221 5.37 0.37 -6.56
C ALA A 221 4.66 1.01 -7.76
N ASP A 222 4.75 2.33 -7.89
CA ASP A 222 4.18 3.06 -9.01
C ASP A 222 4.82 2.66 -10.35
N LEU A 223 6.14 2.51 -10.39
CA LEU A 223 6.85 2.05 -11.60
C LEU A 223 6.47 0.63 -12.01
N LEU A 224 6.27 -0.28 -11.04
CA LEU A 224 5.79 -1.65 -11.30
C LEU A 224 4.36 -1.65 -11.86
N VAL A 225 3.51 -0.72 -11.44
CA VAL A 225 2.17 -0.56 -12.03
C VAL A 225 2.30 -0.18 -13.50
N LEU A 226 3.14 0.80 -13.84
CA LEU A 226 3.38 1.19 -15.24
C LEU A 226 3.99 0.04 -16.07
N GLU A 227 4.95 -0.68 -15.51
CA GLU A 227 5.56 -1.86 -16.14
C GLU A 227 4.51 -2.95 -16.40
N MET A 228 3.65 -3.22 -15.42
CA MET A 228 2.56 -4.19 -15.56
C MET A 228 1.61 -3.85 -16.69
N LEU A 229 1.15 -2.60 -16.78
CA LEU A 229 0.28 -2.14 -17.86
C LEU A 229 0.93 -2.33 -19.23
N ALA A 230 2.22 -2.02 -19.33
CA ALA A 230 2.99 -2.18 -20.55
C ALA A 230 3.14 -3.65 -20.99
N TYR A 231 3.25 -4.58 -20.04
CA TYR A 231 3.36 -6.01 -20.34
C TYR A 231 2.01 -6.68 -20.62
N GLU A 232 0.96 -6.31 -19.86
CA GLU A 232 -0.38 -6.89 -20.04
C GLU A 232 -1.13 -6.28 -21.26
N ASP A 233 -0.65 -5.14 -21.77
CA ASP A 233 -1.21 -4.41 -22.90
C ASP A 233 -2.72 -4.09 -22.71
N LYS A 234 -3.07 -3.65 -21.51
CA LYS A 234 -4.44 -3.39 -21.07
C LYS A 234 -4.48 -2.21 -20.10
N PRO A 235 -5.58 -1.45 -20.08
CA PRO A 235 -5.80 -0.44 -19.04
C PRO A 235 -6.02 -1.08 -17.68
N LEU A 236 -5.69 -0.36 -16.61
CA LEU A 236 -5.76 -0.88 -15.23
C LEU A 236 -7.18 -1.29 -14.82
N TRP A 237 -8.21 -0.54 -15.23
CA TRP A 237 -9.59 -0.89 -14.92
C TRP A 237 -10.00 -2.26 -15.48
N GLU A 238 -9.48 -2.66 -16.64
CA GLU A 238 -9.75 -3.98 -17.23
C GLU A 238 -9.06 -5.09 -16.40
N LEU A 239 -7.80 -4.86 -16.00
CA LEU A 239 -7.09 -5.77 -15.14
C LEU A 239 -7.77 -5.93 -13.77
N GLN A 240 -8.37 -4.86 -13.22
CA GLN A 240 -9.18 -4.94 -12.00
C GLN A 240 -10.45 -5.79 -12.20
N GLU A 241 -11.14 -5.66 -13.32
CA GLU A 241 -12.32 -6.50 -13.61
C GLU A 241 -11.92 -7.98 -13.73
N GLU A 242 -10.81 -8.28 -14.39
CA GLU A 242 -10.27 -9.65 -14.42
C GLU A 242 -9.90 -10.15 -13.02
N LEU A 243 -9.31 -9.30 -12.18
CA LEU A 243 -8.98 -9.63 -10.79
C LEU A 243 -10.24 -9.95 -9.98
N LYS A 244 -11.29 -9.15 -10.09
CA LYS A 244 -12.58 -9.37 -9.43
C LYS A 244 -13.21 -10.70 -9.85
N GLN A 245 -13.15 -11.02 -11.15
CA GLN A 245 -13.62 -12.31 -11.68
C GLN A 245 -12.82 -13.49 -11.09
N LYS A 246 -11.50 -13.37 -11.02
CA LYS A 246 -10.61 -14.40 -10.43
C LYS A 246 -10.85 -14.54 -8.93
N ALA A 247 -11.09 -13.45 -8.21
CA ALA A 247 -11.40 -13.47 -6.78
C ALA A 247 -12.84 -13.99 -6.48
N GLY A 248 -13.73 -13.96 -7.48
CA GLY A 248 -15.12 -14.41 -7.38
C GLY A 248 -16.05 -13.44 -6.65
N CYS A 249 -15.53 -12.30 -6.19
CA CYS A 249 -16.29 -11.20 -5.58
C CYS A 249 -15.44 -9.92 -5.51
N VAL A 250 -16.09 -8.82 -5.14
CA VAL A 250 -15.42 -7.57 -4.75
C VAL A 250 -15.23 -7.58 -3.23
N PHE A 251 -14.02 -7.40 -2.75
CA PHE A 251 -13.74 -7.26 -1.33
C PHE A 251 -13.73 -5.79 -0.93
N ILE A 252 -14.51 -5.45 0.09
CA ILE A 252 -14.61 -4.11 0.67
C ILE A 252 -13.83 -4.13 1.98
N ASN A 253 -12.80 -3.30 2.06
CA ASN A 253 -11.99 -3.14 3.27
C ASN A 253 -12.26 -1.76 3.88
N GLU A 254 -12.58 -1.73 5.16
CA GLU A 254 -12.72 -0.48 5.92
C GLU A 254 -12.00 -0.56 7.26
N ARG A 255 -11.65 0.60 7.79
CA ARG A 255 -11.04 0.75 9.11
C ARG A 255 -11.71 1.89 9.85
N ILE A 256 -11.99 1.67 11.13
CA ILE A 256 -12.33 2.72 12.07
C ILE A 256 -11.26 2.83 13.16
N ASP A 257 -11.04 4.05 13.61
CA ASP A 257 -10.10 4.37 14.68
C ASP A 257 -10.91 4.88 15.88
N VAL A 258 -10.96 4.09 16.95
CA VAL A 258 -11.69 4.41 18.18
C VAL A 258 -10.74 4.99 19.21
N LYS A 259 -10.79 6.32 19.40
CA LYS A 259 -9.99 7.00 20.42
C LYS A 259 -10.55 6.73 21.80
N LEU A 260 -9.67 6.42 22.73
CA LEU A 260 -9.98 6.07 24.12
C LEU A 260 -9.41 7.12 25.06
N GLN A 261 -9.90 7.16 26.29
CA GLN A 261 -9.48 8.14 27.28
C GLN A 261 -8.06 7.86 27.79
N ASP A 262 -7.77 6.59 28.02
CA ASP A 262 -6.48 6.14 28.58
C ASP A 262 -6.16 4.67 28.24
N GLN A 263 -5.01 4.21 28.66
CA GLN A 263 -4.55 2.83 28.49
C GLN A 263 -5.42 1.82 29.25
N GLN A 264 -5.99 2.19 30.39
CA GLN A 264 -6.83 1.28 31.19
C GLN A 264 -8.12 0.93 30.45
N GLN A 265 -8.74 1.90 29.78
CA GLN A 265 -9.91 1.68 28.94
C GLN A 265 -9.57 0.77 27.74
N LEU A 266 -8.39 0.97 27.14
CA LEU A 266 -7.90 0.12 26.06
C LEU A 266 -7.78 -1.34 26.52
N ASP A 267 -7.15 -1.59 27.67
CA ASP A 267 -6.93 -2.93 28.20
C ASP A 267 -8.26 -3.65 28.53
N ILE A 268 -9.22 -2.91 29.10
CA ILE A 268 -10.57 -3.44 29.40
C ILE A 268 -11.28 -3.82 28.10
N LEU A 269 -11.27 -2.96 27.07
CA LEU A 269 -11.93 -3.24 25.80
C LEU A 269 -11.24 -4.38 25.04
N MET A 270 -9.91 -4.42 25.03
CA MET A 270 -9.17 -5.52 24.41
C MET A 270 -9.52 -6.86 25.06
N LYS A 271 -9.58 -6.91 26.41
CA LYS A 271 -10.00 -8.12 27.09
C LYS A 271 -11.42 -8.54 26.69
N LYS A 272 -12.37 -7.60 26.69
CA LYS A 272 -13.75 -7.84 26.23
C LYS A 272 -13.79 -8.37 24.80
N TYR A 273 -13.08 -7.70 23.90
CA TYR A 273 -13.09 -8.05 22.48
C TYR A 273 -12.30 -9.34 22.16
N CYS A 274 -11.38 -9.75 23.01
CA CYS A 274 -10.73 -11.06 22.89
C CYS A 274 -11.62 -12.24 23.30
N GLU A 275 -12.71 -12.00 24.02
CA GLU A 275 -13.60 -13.05 24.57
C GLU A 275 -14.96 -13.11 23.85
N LEU A 276 -15.10 -12.51 22.66
CA LEU A 276 -16.34 -12.55 21.90
C LEU A 276 -16.66 -13.98 21.45
N GLU A 277 -17.92 -14.39 21.62
CA GLU A 277 -18.47 -15.64 21.09
C GLU A 277 -19.13 -15.45 19.72
N LYS A 278 -19.52 -14.21 19.40
CA LYS A 278 -20.05 -13.77 18.12
C LYS A 278 -19.74 -12.29 17.89
N VAL A 279 -19.76 -11.85 16.62
CA VAL A 279 -19.60 -10.44 16.23
C VAL A 279 -20.86 -9.99 15.50
N ALA A 280 -21.60 -9.04 16.06
CA ALA A 280 -22.93 -8.64 15.57
C ALA A 280 -23.86 -9.87 15.41
N SER A 281 -24.42 -10.07 14.23
CA SER A 281 -25.26 -11.26 13.93
C SER A 281 -24.44 -12.50 13.53
N PHE A 282 -23.13 -12.37 13.30
CA PHE A 282 -22.26 -13.41 12.72
C PHE A 282 -21.68 -14.34 13.80
N GLY A 283 -21.66 -15.63 13.52
CA GLY A 283 -20.89 -16.63 14.26
C GLY A 283 -19.39 -16.51 13.96
N ILE A 284 -18.57 -16.90 14.93
CA ILE A 284 -17.10 -16.93 14.77
C ILE A 284 -16.69 -18.33 14.31
N LYS A 285 -16.08 -18.43 13.13
CA LYS A 285 -15.53 -19.66 12.59
C LYS A 285 -14.12 -19.95 13.09
N GLU A 286 -13.29 -18.90 13.16
CA GLU A 286 -11.89 -19.00 13.54
C GLU A 286 -11.43 -17.71 14.23
N LYS A 287 -10.47 -17.85 15.15
CA LYS A 287 -9.86 -16.73 15.88
C LYS A 287 -8.35 -16.80 15.75
N ASP A 288 -7.75 -15.71 15.28
CA ASP A 288 -6.29 -15.50 15.27
C ASP A 288 -5.92 -14.39 16.25
N THR A 289 -4.84 -14.60 16.99
CA THR A 289 -4.33 -13.64 18.01
C THR A 289 -2.90 -13.19 17.71
N LYS A 290 -2.47 -13.27 16.47
CA LYS A 290 -1.13 -12.91 16.02
C LYS A 290 -0.80 -11.42 16.23
N ASP A 291 -1.79 -10.53 16.01
CA ASP A 291 -1.67 -9.09 16.25
C ASP A 291 -3.03 -8.51 16.69
N GLY A 292 -3.27 -8.45 17.99
CA GLY A 292 -4.58 -8.17 18.54
C GLY A 292 -5.48 -9.40 18.47
N VAL A 293 -6.72 -9.25 17.97
CA VAL A 293 -7.61 -10.38 17.72
C VAL A 293 -8.31 -10.24 16.36
N LYS A 294 -8.17 -11.24 15.51
CA LYS A 294 -8.87 -11.36 14.23
C LYS A 294 -9.90 -12.47 14.31
N TYR A 295 -11.12 -12.15 13.94
CA TYR A 295 -12.22 -13.09 13.84
C TYR A 295 -12.59 -13.31 12.38
N TYR A 296 -12.44 -14.54 11.91
CA TYR A 296 -13.02 -15.00 10.67
C TYR A 296 -14.45 -15.46 10.96
N LEU A 297 -15.40 -14.86 10.26
CA LEU A 297 -16.82 -15.10 10.52
C LEU A 297 -17.34 -16.31 9.74
N ASP A 298 -18.54 -16.78 10.07
CA ASP A 298 -19.17 -17.97 9.48
C ASP A 298 -19.49 -17.81 7.98
N ASP A 299 -19.57 -16.57 7.54
CA ASP A 299 -19.60 -16.21 6.13
C ASP A 299 -18.18 -16.15 5.53
N GLU A 300 -17.63 -17.07 4.97
CA GLU A 300 -16.23 -17.25 4.54
C GLU A 300 -15.51 -16.02 3.91
N ARG A 301 -16.19 -14.90 3.66
CA ARG A 301 -15.67 -13.67 3.03
C ARG A 301 -15.56 -12.49 4.00
N THR A 302 -16.03 -12.66 5.24
CA THR A 302 -16.05 -11.59 6.23
C THR A 302 -15.10 -11.87 7.38
N TRP A 303 -14.33 -10.86 7.76
CA TRP A 303 -13.50 -10.89 8.96
C TRP A 303 -13.43 -9.53 9.64
N VAL A 304 -13.12 -9.52 10.93
CA VAL A 304 -12.85 -8.33 11.73
C VAL A 304 -11.53 -8.50 12.45
N LEU A 305 -10.64 -7.51 12.37
CA LEU A 305 -9.40 -7.44 13.14
C LEU A 305 -9.46 -6.26 14.11
N ILE A 306 -9.27 -6.53 15.39
CA ILE A 306 -9.27 -5.53 16.45
C ILE A 306 -7.87 -5.50 17.04
N ARG A 307 -7.19 -4.37 16.96
CA ARG A 307 -5.83 -4.22 17.47
C ARG A 307 -5.61 -2.92 18.19
N PRO A 308 -4.83 -2.93 19.28
CA PRO A 308 -4.44 -1.71 19.97
C PRO A 308 -3.39 -0.95 19.16
N SER A 309 -3.40 0.37 19.25
CA SER A 309 -2.25 1.18 18.82
C SER A 309 -1.10 0.98 19.79
N GLY A 310 0.14 0.88 19.27
CA GLY A 310 1.33 0.76 20.10
C GLY A 310 1.80 2.09 20.72
N THR A 311 1.26 3.23 20.28
CA THR A 311 1.76 4.56 20.65
C THR A 311 0.71 5.46 21.31
N GLU A 312 -0.57 5.14 21.16
CA GLU A 312 -1.69 5.98 21.62
C GLU A 312 -2.79 5.10 22.21
N PRO A 313 -3.65 5.62 23.12
CA PRO A 313 -4.84 4.92 23.59
C PRO A 313 -5.92 4.90 22.50
N LEU A 314 -5.70 4.05 21.51
CA LEU A 314 -6.49 3.96 20.28
C LEU A 314 -6.69 2.50 19.90
N LEU A 315 -7.90 2.10 19.58
CA LEU A 315 -8.21 0.83 18.92
C LEU A 315 -8.38 1.07 17.42
N ARG A 316 -7.71 0.25 16.63
CA ARG A 316 -7.90 0.17 15.19
C ARG A 316 -8.70 -1.09 14.89
N ILE A 317 -9.85 -0.91 14.27
CA ILE A 317 -10.73 -2.02 13.92
C ILE A 317 -10.85 -2.05 12.40
N TYR A 318 -10.41 -3.15 11.81
CA TYR A 318 -10.43 -3.39 10.37
C TYR A 318 -11.54 -4.36 10.05
N PHE A 319 -12.18 -4.15 8.94
CA PHE A 319 -13.28 -4.96 8.44
C PHE A 319 -13.04 -5.34 7.00
N GLU A 320 -13.40 -6.54 6.64
CA GLU A 320 -13.50 -6.96 5.25
C GLU A 320 -14.80 -7.76 5.05
N SER A 321 -15.47 -7.51 3.95
CA SER A 321 -16.60 -8.29 3.47
C SER A 321 -16.80 -8.09 1.97
N ASP A 322 -17.61 -8.95 1.35
CA ASP A 322 -18.07 -8.78 -0.03
C ASP A 322 -19.36 -7.95 -0.13
N GLU A 323 -19.95 -7.54 0.99
CA GLU A 323 -21.19 -6.78 1.04
C GLU A 323 -21.08 -5.56 1.96
N LYS A 324 -21.40 -4.38 1.42
CA LYS A 324 -21.39 -3.12 2.18
C LYS A 324 -22.30 -3.16 3.41
N ALA A 325 -23.45 -3.81 3.31
CA ALA A 325 -24.40 -3.93 4.42
C ALA A 325 -23.78 -4.65 5.63
N LYS A 326 -22.99 -5.72 5.38
CA LYS A 326 -22.27 -6.44 6.44
C LYS A 326 -21.23 -5.57 7.13
N ILE A 327 -20.49 -4.75 6.34
CA ILE A 327 -19.52 -3.78 6.89
C ILE A 327 -20.23 -2.78 7.81
N GLU A 328 -21.36 -2.23 7.40
CA GLU A 328 -22.10 -1.26 8.23
C GLU A 328 -22.67 -1.91 9.51
N GLU A 329 -23.14 -3.13 9.44
CA GLU A 329 -23.57 -3.90 10.62
C GLU A 329 -22.41 -4.12 11.60
N LEU A 330 -21.24 -4.54 11.08
CA LEU A 330 -20.05 -4.75 11.90
C LEU A 330 -19.58 -3.44 12.53
N LYS A 331 -19.53 -2.34 11.78
CA LYS A 331 -19.16 -1.02 12.32
C LYS A 331 -20.09 -0.59 13.45
N ALA A 332 -21.41 -0.77 13.28
CA ALA A 332 -22.40 -0.44 14.30
C ALA A 332 -22.25 -1.26 15.59
N PHE A 333 -21.67 -2.46 15.52
CA PHE A 333 -21.39 -3.29 16.70
C PHE A 333 -20.24 -2.74 17.56
N PHE A 334 -19.28 -2.05 16.95
CA PHE A 334 -18.09 -1.50 17.62
C PHE A 334 -18.18 0.00 17.91
N CYS A 335 -19.14 0.74 17.34
CA CYS A 335 -19.44 2.12 17.61
C CYS A 335 -20.62 2.23 18.59
#